data_f73a63d32be88785d9e9d0625bc8db36
#
_entry.id   f73a63d32be88785d9e9d0625bc8db36
#
_cell.length_a   1.000
_cell.length_b   1.000
_cell.length_c   1.000
_cell.angle_alpha   90.00
_cell.angle_beta   90.00
_cell.angle_gamma   90.00
#
_symmetry.space_group_name_H-M   'P 1'
#
loop_
_entity.id
_entity.type
_entity.pdbx_description
1 polymer ?
#
loop_
_entity_poly.entity_id
_entity_poly.type
_entity_poly.pdbx_seq_one_letter_code
_entity_poly.pdbx_strand_id
1 'polypeptide(L)'
;MPQFSDTERKICELFTRGTSFVYDGVKYTVSANSVKPTVSKGECKTDVYIPTTFDGGEKVFKVSVKQTNADFLENKVTYQRAKEILGSDVDQILIKAIGGLKDKFNHTKLVYFDAGDHTEAKSIKLGWKFELLNVLSGNLSGKIDLTKEQKIDVYSGSNLPKEKKDASVGNSIVKESGVANYIMIVNPNVQWTVDYCIQQMQKIEDYVNGKEIYFACKALNYRATVNKWDGPRSLAVYVDWNIIDGKLHGKLIFDQPLQKKGAEMGEKLKSLLKTLKINASNFSSLKDLLAEGVSYYANEQANESN
;
A
#
# COMPACT_ATOMS: atom_id res chain seq x y z
N MET A 1 -9.49 22.78 -2.41
CA MET A 1 -10.00 22.11 -1.20
C MET A 1 -9.59 20.65 -1.28
N PRO A 2 -9.11 20.01 -0.18
CA PRO A 2 -8.86 18.57 -0.20
C PRO A 2 -10.17 17.85 -0.52
N GLN A 3 -10.11 16.92 -1.47
CA GLN A 3 -11.27 16.13 -1.86
C GLN A 3 -11.49 15.06 -0.77
N PHE A 4 -12.49 15.27 0.09
CA PHE A 4 -12.94 14.24 1.04
C PHE A 4 -13.42 13.02 0.25
N SER A 5 -13.15 11.81 0.73
CA SER A 5 -13.92 10.68 0.24
C SER A 5 -15.40 10.89 0.64
N ASP A 6 -16.34 10.43 -0.19
CA ASP A 6 -17.78 10.56 0.12
C ASP A 6 -18.14 9.92 1.47
N THR A 7 -17.42 8.89 1.86
CA THR A 7 -17.57 8.20 3.15
C THR A 7 -17.27 9.11 4.34
N GLU A 8 -16.10 9.75 4.32
CA GLU A 8 -15.66 10.64 5.41
C GLU A 8 -16.59 11.84 5.54
N ARG A 9 -16.98 12.43 4.41
CA ARG A 9 -17.93 13.55 4.38
C ARG A 9 -19.28 13.17 5.01
N LYS A 10 -19.87 12.05 4.60
CA LYS A 10 -21.16 11.58 5.15
C LYS A 10 -21.07 11.33 6.64
N ILE A 11 -19.95 10.80 7.13
CA ILE A 11 -19.77 10.60 8.58
C ILE A 11 -19.64 11.96 9.29
N CYS A 12 -18.88 12.91 8.77
CA CYS A 12 -18.80 14.26 9.33
C CYS A 12 -20.18 14.93 9.43
N GLU A 13 -21.04 14.76 8.41
CA GLU A 13 -22.41 15.31 8.38
C GLU A 13 -23.33 14.72 9.47
N LEU A 14 -23.04 13.50 9.96
CA LEU A 14 -23.79 12.90 11.08
C LEU A 14 -23.40 13.48 12.45
N PHE A 15 -22.12 13.85 12.60
CA PHE A 15 -21.58 14.35 13.89
C PHE A 15 -21.45 15.88 13.87
N THR A 16 -22.59 16.56 13.78
CA THR A 16 -22.66 18.04 13.84
C THR A 16 -22.79 18.53 15.28
N ARG A 17 -22.48 19.80 15.52
CA ARG A 17 -22.60 20.43 16.83
C ARG A 17 -23.98 20.19 17.45
N GLY A 18 -24.00 19.73 18.69
CA GLY A 18 -25.22 19.41 19.44
C GLY A 18 -25.69 17.97 19.29
N THR A 19 -25.17 17.19 18.34
CA THR A 19 -25.44 15.75 18.24
C THR A 19 -24.96 15.05 19.52
N SER A 20 -25.81 14.20 20.12
CA SER A 20 -25.47 13.43 21.31
C SER A 20 -25.45 11.94 21.00
N PHE A 21 -24.54 11.21 21.64
CA PHE A 21 -24.42 9.75 21.55
C PHE A 21 -23.87 9.16 22.85
N VAL A 22 -24.00 7.85 23.01
CA VAL A 22 -23.42 7.10 24.15
C VAL A 22 -22.29 6.22 23.64
N TYR A 23 -21.12 6.29 24.26
CA TYR A 23 -19.98 5.42 23.99
C TYR A 23 -19.36 4.93 25.31
N ASP A 24 -19.16 3.62 25.47
CA ASP A 24 -18.70 2.98 26.72
C ASP A 24 -19.52 3.43 27.96
N GLY A 25 -20.83 3.56 27.80
CA GLY A 25 -21.76 3.97 28.90
C GLY A 25 -21.75 5.46 29.24
N VAL A 26 -20.91 6.28 28.59
CA VAL A 26 -20.81 7.72 28.81
C VAL A 26 -21.54 8.46 27.70
N LYS A 27 -22.38 9.45 28.07
CA LYS A 27 -23.05 10.34 27.12
C LYS A 27 -22.11 11.47 26.71
N TYR A 28 -21.91 11.62 25.41
CA TYR A 28 -21.13 12.69 24.78
C TYR A 28 -22.03 13.59 23.97
N THR A 29 -21.69 14.89 23.90
CA THR A 29 -22.33 15.85 23.01
C THR A 29 -21.26 16.51 22.14
N VAL A 30 -21.45 16.52 20.82
CA VAL A 30 -20.53 17.13 19.86
C VAL A 30 -20.47 18.63 20.09
N SER A 31 -19.31 19.17 20.43
CA SER A 31 -19.10 20.57 20.81
C SER A 31 -18.90 21.51 19.60
N ALA A 32 -18.39 20.97 18.49
CA ALA A 32 -18.26 21.66 17.20
C ALA A 32 -18.43 20.65 16.06
N ASN A 33 -18.79 21.11 14.85
CA ASN A 33 -18.95 20.21 13.71
C ASN A 33 -17.68 19.40 13.46
N SER A 34 -17.86 18.09 13.21
CA SER A 34 -16.75 17.20 12.85
C SER A 34 -16.15 17.62 11.53
N VAL A 35 -14.86 17.44 11.41
CA VAL A 35 -14.09 17.75 10.21
C VAL A 35 -13.04 16.69 9.93
N LYS A 36 -12.59 16.59 8.68
CA LYS A 36 -11.37 15.86 8.33
C LYS A 36 -10.17 16.74 8.61
N PRO A 37 -9.21 16.32 9.44
CA PRO A 37 -7.95 17.03 9.60
C PRO A 37 -7.18 17.07 8.27
N THR A 38 -6.49 18.17 8.00
CA THR A 38 -5.76 18.37 6.75
C THR A 38 -4.29 18.64 7.01
N VAL A 39 -3.45 18.22 6.06
CA VAL A 39 -2.01 18.43 6.08
C VAL A 39 -1.55 19.02 4.76
N SER A 40 -0.42 19.71 4.73
CA SER A 40 0.11 20.37 3.54
C SER A 40 0.52 19.38 2.44
N LYS A 41 0.97 18.17 2.83
CA LYS A 41 1.42 17.13 1.90
C LYS A 41 1.12 15.73 2.40
N GLY A 42 0.44 14.94 1.55
CA GLY A 42 0.03 13.56 1.88
C GLY A 42 -1.20 13.53 2.78
N GLU A 43 -1.29 12.56 3.66
CA GLU A 43 -2.46 12.31 4.53
C GLU A 43 -2.01 11.95 5.95
N CYS A 44 -2.80 12.36 6.93
CA CYS A 44 -2.75 11.86 8.30
C CYS A 44 -3.62 10.59 8.44
N LYS A 45 -3.71 10.02 9.64
CA LYS A 45 -4.52 8.80 9.88
C LYS A 45 -5.91 9.10 10.46
N THR A 46 -6.14 10.30 10.95
CA THR A 46 -7.47 10.73 11.36
C THR A 46 -8.27 11.16 10.14
N ASP A 47 -9.33 10.43 9.83
CA ASP A 47 -10.25 10.74 8.75
C ASP A 47 -11.41 11.61 9.23
N VAL A 48 -11.85 11.44 10.48
CA VAL A 48 -12.91 12.22 11.13
C VAL A 48 -12.49 12.63 12.53
N TYR A 49 -12.47 13.93 12.80
CA TYR A 49 -12.18 14.54 14.09
C TYR A 49 -13.48 15.01 14.74
N ILE A 50 -13.88 14.38 15.85
CA ILE A 50 -15.16 14.63 16.53
C ILE A 50 -14.86 15.21 17.92
N PRO A 51 -14.91 16.54 18.09
CA PRO A 51 -14.76 17.16 19.42
C PRO A 51 -16.05 17.04 20.21
N THR A 52 -15.96 16.61 21.47
CA THR A 52 -17.12 16.39 22.32
C THR A 52 -16.91 16.91 23.74
N THR A 53 -18.03 17.16 24.44
CA THR A 53 -18.10 17.39 25.88
C THR A 53 -18.89 16.27 26.55
N PHE A 54 -18.61 16.02 27.82
CA PHE A 54 -19.35 15.12 28.73
C PHE A 54 -19.22 15.64 30.18
N ASP A 55 -19.89 15.04 31.14
CA ASP A 55 -19.88 15.53 32.55
C ASP A 55 -18.47 15.57 33.16
N GLY A 56 -17.52 14.77 32.66
CA GLY A 56 -16.14 14.74 33.12
C GLY A 56 -15.19 15.70 32.34
N GLY A 57 -15.70 16.54 31.41
CA GLY A 57 -14.88 17.48 30.63
C GLY A 57 -15.02 17.36 29.13
N GLU A 58 -13.88 17.41 28.43
CA GLU A 58 -13.82 17.33 26.98
C GLU A 58 -13.13 16.05 26.53
N LYS A 59 -13.55 15.51 25.39
CA LYS A 59 -12.94 14.38 24.74
C LYS A 59 -13.00 14.53 23.23
N VAL A 60 -11.95 14.13 22.53
CA VAL A 60 -11.92 14.11 21.08
C VAL A 60 -11.82 12.67 20.59
N PHE A 61 -12.77 12.29 19.74
CA PHE A 61 -12.68 11.04 18.98
C PHE A 61 -12.00 11.32 17.65
N LYS A 62 -10.77 10.80 17.49
CA LYS A 62 -9.97 10.91 16.27
C LYS A 62 -10.06 9.58 15.55
N VAL A 63 -10.89 9.52 14.53
CA VAL A 63 -11.36 8.28 13.93
C VAL A 63 -10.68 8.05 12.57
N SER A 64 -10.03 6.88 12.41
CA SER A 64 -9.68 6.35 11.10
C SER A 64 -10.85 5.54 10.56
N VAL A 65 -11.30 5.85 9.35
CA VAL A 65 -12.46 5.21 8.73
C VAL A 65 -12.02 4.21 7.68
N LYS A 66 -12.60 3.00 7.72
CA LYS A 66 -12.43 1.96 6.71
C LYS A 66 -13.79 1.44 6.28
N GLN A 67 -13.89 1.03 5.03
CA GLN A 67 -15.07 0.29 4.55
C GLN A 67 -14.83 -1.22 4.72
N THR A 68 -15.88 -1.99 4.93
CA THR A 68 -15.79 -3.46 5.11
C THR A 68 -15.20 -4.19 3.91
N ASN A 69 -15.23 -3.60 2.71
CA ASN A 69 -14.65 -4.13 1.47
C ASN A 69 -13.27 -3.56 1.14
N ALA A 70 -12.66 -2.79 2.06
CA ALA A 70 -11.33 -2.20 1.85
C ALA A 70 -10.25 -3.19 2.32
N ASP A 71 -9.56 -3.84 1.38
CA ASP A 71 -8.47 -4.75 1.69
C ASP A 71 -7.15 -4.02 2.00
N PHE A 72 -7.01 -2.79 1.49
CA PHE A 72 -5.76 -2.05 1.60
C PHE A 72 -5.67 -1.20 2.87
N LEU A 73 -4.57 -1.35 3.59
CA LEU A 73 -4.10 -0.37 4.59
C LEU A 73 -3.29 0.73 3.90
N GLU A 74 -2.39 0.35 2.99
CA GLU A 74 -1.59 1.27 2.16
C GLU A 74 -1.28 0.61 0.80
N ASN A 75 -1.64 1.27 -0.30
CA ASN A 75 -1.43 0.73 -1.66
C ASN A 75 -0.33 1.45 -2.46
N LYS A 76 0.23 2.54 -1.92
CA LYS A 76 1.26 3.37 -2.57
C LYS A 76 2.47 3.53 -1.66
N VAL A 77 3.01 2.40 -1.20
CA VAL A 77 4.10 2.40 -0.23
C VAL A 77 5.41 2.79 -0.92
N THR A 78 5.97 3.92 -0.49
CA THR A 78 7.37 4.32 -0.75
C THR A 78 8.21 3.99 0.47
N TYR A 79 9.54 4.02 0.37
CA TYR A 79 10.41 3.83 1.54
C TYR A 79 10.10 4.81 2.66
N GLN A 80 9.95 6.10 2.32
CA GLN A 80 9.58 7.13 3.30
C GLN A 80 8.23 6.82 3.96
N ARG A 81 7.24 6.39 3.17
CA ARG A 81 5.92 6.04 3.71
C ARG A 81 5.96 4.79 4.59
N ALA A 82 6.75 3.78 4.21
CA ALA A 82 6.97 2.61 5.06
C ALA A 82 7.59 2.99 6.42
N LYS A 83 8.57 3.90 6.43
CA LYS A 83 9.17 4.43 7.65
C LYS A 83 8.18 5.21 8.52
N GLU A 84 7.29 5.99 7.90
CA GLU A 84 6.22 6.71 8.60
C GLU A 84 5.18 5.77 9.26
N ILE A 85 5.03 4.55 8.75
CA ILE A 85 4.06 3.57 9.25
C ILE A 85 4.70 2.58 10.23
N LEU A 86 5.88 2.05 9.88
CA LEU A 86 6.54 0.96 10.60
C LEU A 86 7.63 1.42 11.56
N GLY A 87 7.97 2.72 11.54
CA GLY A 87 8.97 3.31 12.43
C GLY A 87 10.42 3.02 12.03
N SER A 88 11.32 3.01 13.01
CA SER A 88 12.77 2.85 12.83
C SER A 88 13.17 1.48 12.30
N ASP A 89 12.38 0.44 12.61
CA ASP A 89 12.70 -0.96 12.31
C ASP A 89 12.25 -1.38 10.90
N VAL A 90 11.84 -0.41 10.08
CA VAL A 90 11.26 -0.62 8.74
C VAL A 90 12.09 -1.56 7.86
N ASP A 91 13.41 -1.41 7.82
CA ASP A 91 14.28 -2.24 6.98
C ASP A 91 14.26 -3.70 7.43
N GLN A 92 14.38 -3.96 8.72
CA GLN A 92 14.35 -5.30 9.29
C GLN A 92 12.99 -5.98 9.07
N ILE A 93 11.90 -5.23 9.28
CA ILE A 93 10.53 -5.71 9.08
C ILE A 93 10.32 -6.10 7.61
N LEU A 94 10.69 -5.23 6.66
CA LEU A 94 10.50 -5.48 5.24
C LEU A 94 11.38 -6.62 4.73
N ILE A 95 12.67 -6.64 5.08
CA ILE A 95 13.61 -7.69 4.67
C ILE A 95 13.14 -9.05 5.19
N LYS A 96 12.71 -9.14 6.46
CA LYS A 96 12.17 -10.37 7.05
C LYS A 96 10.91 -10.85 6.33
N ALA A 97 9.96 -9.93 6.12
CA ALA A 97 8.68 -10.24 5.45
C ALA A 97 8.90 -10.75 4.02
N ILE A 98 9.67 -10.01 3.22
CA ILE A 98 9.98 -10.35 1.83
C ILE A 98 10.81 -11.63 1.75
N GLY A 99 11.77 -11.80 2.66
CA GLY A 99 12.63 -12.98 2.77
C GLY A 99 11.85 -14.29 2.92
N GLY A 100 10.71 -14.24 3.64
CA GLY A 100 9.79 -15.36 3.77
C GLY A 100 9.13 -15.82 2.46
N LEU A 101 9.18 -14.98 1.40
CA LEU A 101 8.65 -15.29 0.07
C LEU A 101 9.74 -15.57 -0.99
N LYS A 102 11.02 -15.65 -0.60
CA LYS A 102 12.15 -15.75 -1.53
C LYS A 102 12.00 -16.90 -2.51
N ASP A 103 11.59 -18.07 -2.04
CA ASP A 103 11.39 -19.24 -2.89
C ASP A 103 10.29 -19.02 -3.91
N LYS A 104 9.20 -18.36 -3.53
CA LYS A 104 8.12 -18.03 -4.47
C LYS A 104 8.58 -17.03 -5.54
N PHE A 105 9.40 -16.03 -5.18
CA PHE A 105 10.00 -15.12 -6.14
C PHE A 105 10.91 -15.84 -7.12
N ASN A 106 11.75 -16.76 -6.64
CA ASN A 106 12.68 -17.52 -7.48
C ASN A 106 11.96 -18.41 -8.53
N HIS A 107 10.71 -18.80 -8.27
CA HIS A 107 9.89 -19.56 -9.21
C HIS A 107 9.06 -18.69 -10.15
N THR A 108 9.09 -17.34 -10.02
CA THR A 108 8.36 -16.46 -10.93
C THR A 108 9.05 -16.36 -12.29
N LYS A 109 8.26 -16.26 -13.35
CA LYS A 109 8.78 -15.99 -14.68
C LYS A 109 9.17 -14.51 -14.80
N LEU A 110 10.37 -14.24 -15.32
CA LEU A 110 10.91 -12.87 -15.45
C LEU A 110 10.65 -12.28 -16.82
N VAL A 111 10.55 -13.11 -17.85
CA VAL A 111 10.27 -12.69 -19.23
C VAL A 111 9.04 -13.44 -19.75
N TYR A 112 8.13 -12.74 -20.39
CA TYR A 112 6.90 -13.29 -20.97
C TYR A 112 6.93 -13.04 -22.49
N PHE A 113 7.16 -14.08 -23.25
CA PHE A 113 7.06 -14.05 -24.72
C PHE A 113 5.59 -14.07 -25.13
N ASP A 114 4.78 -14.87 -24.45
CA ASP A 114 3.34 -14.98 -24.60
C ASP A 114 2.62 -14.48 -23.35
N ALA A 115 1.31 -14.22 -23.47
CA ALA A 115 0.50 -13.81 -22.32
C ALA A 115 0.25 -15.00 -21.38
N GLY A 116 0.41 -14.77 -20.09
CA GLY A 116 0.20 -15.78 -19.04
C GLY A 116 0.32 -15.18 -17.66
N ASP A 117 -0.21 -15.87 -16.62
CA ASP A 117 -0.15 -15.44 -15.23
C ASP A 117 -0.55 -13.97 -15.00
N HIS A 118 -1.62 -13.50 -15.66
CA HIS A 118 -2.07 -12.10 -15.65
C HIS A 118 -1.02 -11.09 -16.17
N THR A 119 -0.05 -11.55 -16.95
CA THR A 119 0.98 -10.73 -17.58
C THR A 119 0.80 -10.74 -19.10
N GLU A 120 0.87 -9.56 -19.73
CA GLU A 120 0.78 -9.42 -21.18
C GLU A 120 1.99 -10.05 -21.89
N ALA A 121 1.80 -10.49 -23.13
CA ALA A 121 2.89 -10.93 -23.99
C ALA A 121 3.93 -9.81 -24.20
N LYS A 122 5.17 -10.20 -24.50
CA LYS A 122 6.31 -9.31 -24.70
C LYS A 122 6.57 -8.38 -23.52
N SER A 123 6.47 -8.94 -22.32
CA SER A 123 6.69 -8.24 -21.05
C SER A 123 7.90 -8.77 -20.31
N ILE A 124 8.61 -7.87 -19.62
CA ILE A 124 9.77 -8.19 -18.78
C ILE A 124 9.53 -7.60 -17.38
N LYS A 125 9.71 -8.39 -16.35
CA LYS A 125 9.53 -7.93 -14.98
C LYS A 125 10.63 -6.97 -14.55
N LEU A 126 10.22 -5.82 -14.02
CA LEU A 126 11.13 -4.84 -13.40
C LEU A 126 11.30 -5.13 -11.91
N GLY A 127 10.28 -5.71 -11.30
CA GLY A 127 10.19 -6.01 -9.90
C GLY A 127 8.76 -6.00 -9.39
N TRP A 128 8.60 -5.87 -8.07
CA TRP A 128 7.31 -5.91 -7.41
C TRP A 128 7.17 -4.76 -6.42
N LYS A 129 6.10 -3.97 -6.56
CA LYS A 129 5.70 -2.97 -5.57
C LYS A 129 5.16 -3.64 -4.31
N PHE A 130 5.24 -2.95 -3.18
CA PHE A 130 4.73 -3.40 -1.89
C PHE A 130 3.38 -2.76 -1.58
N GLU A 131 2.46 -3.55 -1.08
CA GLU A 131 1.15 -3.13 -0.60
C GLU A 131 0.92 -3.69 0.81
N LEU A 132 0.36 -2.89 1.72
CA LEU A 132 0.00 -3.30 3.06
C LEU A 132 -1.50 -3.56 3.11
N LEU A 133 -1.90 -4.70 3.67
CA LEU A 133 -3.24 -5.28 3.52
C LEU A 133 -3.80 -5.80 4.85
N ASN A 134 -5.13 -5.90 4.92
CA ASN A 134 -5.85 -6.61 5.98
C ASN A 134 -5.98 -8.12 5.73
N VAL A 135 -5.72 -8.58 4.50
CA VAL A 135 -5.95 -9.96 4.06
C VAL A 135 -4.81 -10.43 3.17
N LEU A 136 -4.64 -11.73 3.03
CA LEU A 136 -3.76 -12.31 2.02
C LEU A 136 -4.30 -12.00 0.61
N SER A 137 -3.42 -11.63 -0.33
CA SER A 137 -3.81 -11.24 -1.69
C SER A 137 -2.82 -11.71 -2.75
N GLY A 138 -3.13 -12.84 -3.33
CA GLY A 138 -2.33 -13.46 -4.39
C GLY A 138 -1.13 -14.27 -3.87
N ASN A 139 -0.35 -14.83 -4.79
CA ASN A 139 0.71 -15.79 -4.50
C ASN A 139 1.90 -15.18 -3.75
N LEU A 140 2.29 -13.94 -4.11
CA LEU A 140 3.37 -13.19 -3.47
C LEU A 140 2.80 -12.31 -2.34
N SER A 141 2.14 -12.94 -1.39
CA SER A 141 1.55 -12.33 -0.20
C SER A 141 1.93 -13.14 1.03
N GLY A 142 2.06 -12.45 2.16
CA GLY A 142 2.41 -13.06 3.44
C GLY A 142 1.97 -12.19 4.60
N LYS A 143 2.06 -12.76 5.81
CA LYS A 143 1.89 -12.05 7.06
C LYS A 143 3.14 -11.20 7.34
N ILE A 144 2.94 -10.00 7.82
CA ILE A 144 3.99 -9.18 8.44
C ILE A 144 4.00 -9.48 9.94
N ASP A 145 5.18 -9.78 10.45
CA ASP A 145 5.38 -10.06 11.87
C ASP A 145 5.61 -8.74 12.61
N LEU A 146 4.56 -8.24 13.24
CA LEU A 146 4.55 -6.97 13.97
C LEU A 146 4.17 -7.18 15.43
N THR A 147 4.80 -6.42 16.33
CA THR A 147 4.37 -6.33 17.72
C THR A 147 3.00 -5.64 17.82
N LYS A 148 2.36 -5.71 19.00
CA LYS A 148 1.10 -5.01 19.24
C LYS A 148 1.27 -3.50 19.03
N GLU A 149 2.34 -2.92 19.54
CA GLU A 149 2.68 -1.50 19.42
C GLU A 149 2.85 -1.10 17.96
N GLN A 150 3.59 -1.89 17.17
CA GLN A 150 3.76 -1.65 15.74
C GLN A 150 2.43 -1.75 14.97
N LYS A 151 1.52 -2.67 15.35
CA LYS A 151 0.17 -2.72 14.78
C LYS A 151 -0.64 -1.46 15.12
N ILE A 152 -0.55 -0.98 16.37
CA ILE A 152 -1.16 0.29 16.78
C ILE A 152 -0.61 1.42 15.89
N ASP A 153 0.70 1.51 15.70
CA ASP A 153 1.35 2.54 14.87
C ASP A 153 0.83 2.54 13.42
N VAL A 154 0.65 1.37 12.83
CA VAL A 154 0.11 1.23 11.46
C VAL A 154 -1.29 1.84 11.36
N TYR A 155 -2.16 1.60 12.34
CA TYR A 155 -3.54 2.09 12.32
C TYR A 155 -3.67 3.54 12.81
N SER A 156 -2.92 3.93 13.84
CA SER A 156 -3.01 5.25 14.46
C SER A 156 -2.19 6.33 13.75
N GLY A 157 -1.06 5.96 13.13
CA GLY A 157 -0.12 6.90 12.53
C GLY A 157 0.77 7.61 13.54
N SER A 158 1.06 7.01 14.69
CA SER A 158 1.93 7.58 15.73
C SER A 158 3.37 7.79 15.27
N ASN A 159 3.84 7.07 14.24
CA ASN A 159 5.15 7.28 13.60
C ASN A 159 5.17 8.33 12.49
N LEU A 160 4.03 8.95 12.17
CA LEU A 160 3.99 10.03 11.20
C LEU A 160 4.89 11.20 11.62
N PRO A 161 5.49 11.94 10.67
CA PRO A 161 6.26 13.13 10.99
C PRO A 161 5.35 14.20 11.62
N LYS A 162 5.96 15.10 12.40
CA LYS A 162 5.23 16.09 13.21
C LYS A 162 4.18 16.88 12.42
N GLU A 163 4.52 17.30 11.21
CA GLU A 163 3.62 18.07 10.33
C GLU A 163 2.38 17.30 9.87
N LYS A 164 2.39 15.95 9.99
CA LYS A 164 1.21 15.11 9.74
C LYS A 164 0.49 14.71 11.02
N LYS A 165 1.20 14.61 12.13
CA LYS A 165 0.59 14.38 13.44
C LYS A 165 -0.16 15.62 13.92
N ASP A 166 0.42 16.79 13.79
CA ASP A 166 -0.16 18.08 14.15
C ASP A 166 -0.91 18.65 12.92
N ALA A 167 -1.99 18.00 12.53
CA ALA A 167 -2.78 18.38 11.37
C ALA A 167 -3.68 19.60 11.65
N SER A 168 -4.13 20.26 10.60
CA SER A 168 -5.08 21.38 10.69
C SER A 168 -6.49 20.86 10.91
N VAL A 169 -7.15 21.34 11.96
CA VAL A 169 -8.57 21.16 12.26
C VAL A 169 -9.25 22.49 12.02
N GLY A 170 -10.05 22.58 10.95
CA GLY A 170 -10.51 23.87 10.45
C GLY A 170 -9.32 24.76 10.03
N ASN A 171 -9.18 25.91 10.68
CA ASN A 171 -8.11 26.88 10.37
C ASN A 171 -6.94 26.85 11.37
N SER A 172 -6.91 25.91 12.31
CA SER A 172 -5.91 25.85 13.39
C SER A 172 -5.16 24.54 13.38
N ILE A 173 -3.83 24.60 13.57
CA ILE A 173 -3.02 23.41 13.78
C ILE A 173 -3.29 22.90 15.21
N VAL A 174 -3.71 21.65 15.31
CA VAL A 174 -4.03 21.00 16.57
C VAL A 174 -3.06 19.85 16.82
N LYS A 175 -2.36 19.89 17.95
CA LYS A 175 -1.40 18.84 18.33
C LYS A 175 -2.06 17.47 18.31
N GLU A 176 -1.38 16.50 17.69
CA GLU A 176 -1.79 15.09 17.58
C GLU A 176 -3.17 14.87 16.94
N SER A 177 -3.74 15.87 16.25
CA SER A 177 -5.04 15.73 15.59
C SER A 177 -5.04 14.75 14.42
N GLY A 178 -3.89 14.56 13.80
CA GLY A 178 -3.69 13.63 12.69
C GLY A 178 -3.43 12.18 13.12
N VAL A 179 -3.27 11.92 14.42
CA VAL A 179 -3.06 10.58 14.99
C VAL A 179 -4.40 10.03 15.45
N ALA A 180 -4.89 8.96 14.81
CA ALA A 180 -6.15 8.34 15.17
C ALA A 180 -6.05 7.56 16.49
N ASN A 181 -7.10 7.63 17.31
CA ASN A 181 -7.24 6.81 18.51
C ASN A 181 -8.39 5.80 18.43
N TYR A 182 -9.25 5.95 17.40
CA TYR A 182 -10.34 5.05 17.10
C TYR A 182 -10.28 4.60 15.63
N ILE A 183 -10.80 3.42 15.36
CA ILE A 183 -11.10 2.91 14.02
C ILE A 183 -12.61 2.69 13.91
N MET A 184 -13.18 3.01 12.76
CA MET A 184 -14.57 2.79 12.41
C MET A 184 -14.65 2.02 11.10
N ILE A 185 -15.30 0.83 11.13
CA ILE A 185 -15.40 -0.02 9.93
C ILE A 185 -16.86 -0.03 9.49
N VAL A 186 -17.16 0.73 8.43
CA VAL A 186 -18.51 0.92 7.94
C VAL A 186 -18.82 0.05 6.73
N ASN A 187 -20.03 -0.50 6.69
CA ASN A 187 -20.54 -1.18 5.49
C ASN A 187 -21.10 -0.12 4.52
N PRO A 188 -20.57 -0.02 3.28
CA PRO A 188 -21.05 0.98 2.32
C PRO A 188 -22.48 0.71 1.81
N ASN A 189 -23.03 -0.49 2.03
CA ASN A 189 -24.34 -0.93 1.51
C ASN A 189 -25.50 -0.70 2.49
N VAL A 190 -25.25 -0.06 3.65
CA VAL A 190 -26.31 0.25 4.62
C VAL A 190 -26.42 1.77 4.84
N GLN A 191 -27.59 2.20 5.29
CA GLN A 191 -27.77 3.59 5.71
C GLN A 191 -27.03 3.83 7.03
N TRP A 192 -26.18 4.86 7.08
CA TRP A 192 -25.44 5.23 8.27
C TRP A 192 -26.25 6.21 9.12
N THR A 193 -26.28 5.93 10.41
CA THR A 193 -26.79 6.79 11.48
C THR A 193 -25.69 7.01 12.52
N VAL A 194 -25.88 7.95 13.43
CA VAL A 194 -24.95 8.17 14.55
C VAL A 194 -24.78 6.87 15.35
N ASP A 195 -25.88 6.21 15.72
CA ASP A 195 -25.84 4.97 16.51
C ASP A 195 -25.11 3.86 15.77
N TYR A 196 -25.36 3.69 14.46
CA TYR A 196 -24.63 2.73 13.64
C TYR A 196 -23.11 3.03 13.66
N CYS A 197 -22.71 4.27 13.41
CA CYS A 197 -21.30 4.66 13.42
C CYS A 197 -20.64 4.41 14.78
N ILE A 198 -21.32 4.71 15.86
CA ILE A 198 -20.83 4.47 17.22
C ILE A 198 -20.66 2.96 17.49
N GLN A 199 -21.60 2.12 17.06
CA GLN A 199 -21.49 0.66 17.18
C GLN A 199 -20.31 0.08 16.37
N GLN A 200 -19.93 0.72 15.26
CA GLN A 200 -18.79 0.30 14.45
C GLN A 200 -17.45 0.89 14.91
N MET A 201 -17.45 1.76 15.92
CA MET A 201 -16.25 2.44 16.40
C MET A 201 -15.60 1.67 17.53
N GLN A 202 -14.28 1.43 17.44
CA GLN A 202 -13.48 0.75 18.46
C GLN A 202 -12.20 1.54 18.72
N LYS A 203 -11.66 1.47 19.93
CA LYS A 203 -10.30 1.94 20.23
C LYS A 203 -9.30 1.14 19.40
N ILE A 204 -8.31 1.80 18.81
CA ILE A 204 -7.29 1.11 18.00
C ILE A 204 -6.54 0.07 18.85
N GLU A 205 -6.24 0.37 20.10
CA GLU A 205 -5.57 -0.55 21.05
C GLU A 205 -6.32 -1.88 21.25
N ASP A 206 -7.66 -1.82 21.21
CA ASP A 206 -8.52 -3.00 21.34
C ASP A 206 -8.70 -3.70 19.99
N TYR A 207 -8.86 -2.92 18.92
CA TYR A 207 -9.04 -3.42 17.57
C TYR A 207 -7.88 -4.30 17.08
N VAL A 208 -6.64 -3.93 17.40
CA VAL A 208 -5.46 -4.68 16.96
C VAL A 208 -5.27 -6.01 17.67
N ASN A 209 -6.00 -6.28 18.76
CA ASN A 209 -5.93 -7.57 19.44
C ASN A 209 -6.46 -8.67 18.54
N GLY A 210 -5.61 -9.68 18.28
CA GLY A 210 -5.94 -10.79 17.38
C GLY A 210 -5.98 -10.42 15.89
N LYS A 211 -5.69 -9.16 15.50
CA LYS A 211 -5.58 -8.76 14.10
C LYS A 211 -4.19 -9.05 13.56
N GLU A 212 -4.17 -9.55 12.33
CA GLU A 212 -2.95 -9.71 11.56
C GLU A 212 -2.88 -8.66 10.46
N ILE A 213 -1.66 -8.26 10.14
CA ILE A 213 -1.38 -7.39 9.00
C ILE A 213 -0.63 -8.21 7.97
N TYR A 214 -1.03 -8.05 6.73
CA TYR A 214 -0.47 -8.76 5.59
C TYR A 214 0.17 -7.78 4.62
N PHE A 215 0.98 -8.32 3.73
CA PHE A 215 1.49 -7.58 2.60
C PHE A 215 1.31 -8.39 1.31
N ALA A 216 1.33 -7.70 0.18
CA ALA A 216 1.44 -8.32 -1.12
C ALA A 216 2.47 -7.59 -1.97
N CYS A 217 3.16 -8.37 -2.80
CA CYS A 217 4.08 -7.87 -3.80
C CYS A 217 3.44 -8.02 -5.18
N LYS A 218 3.12 -6.89 -5.83
CA LYS A 218 2.46 -6.85 -7.15
C LYS A 218 3.46 -6.47 -8.23
N ALA A 219 3.54 -7.29 -9.28
CA ALA A 219 4.51 -7.10 -10.35
C ALA A 219 4.37 -5.74 -11.05
N LEU A 220 5.50 -5.15 -11.41
CA LEU A 220 5.63 -4.06 -12.36
C LEU A 220 6.48 -4.54 -13.53
N ASN A 221 5.98 -4.32 -14.74
CA ASN A 221 6.57 -4.83 -15.96
C ASN A 221 7.01 -3.68 -16.88
N TYR A 222 8.01 -3.94 -17.71
CA TYR A 222 8.22 -3.25 -18.94
C TYR A 222 7.47 -4.01 -20.05
N ARG A 223 6.67 -3.30 -20.85
CA ARG A 223 5.89 -3.85 -21.96
C ARG A 223 6.50 -3.40 -23.29
N ALA A 224 7.14 -4.31 -24.00
CA ALA A 224 7.84 -4.00 -25.25
C ALA A 224 6.89 -3.53 -26.35
N THR A 225 5.65 -4.03 -26.40
CA THR A 225 4.61 -3.67 -27.38
C THR A 225 4.31 -2.17 -27.41
N VAL A 226 4.31 -1.53 -26.24
CA VAL A 226 4.02 -0.10 -26.07
C VAL A 226 5.26 0.71 -25.67
N ASN A 227 6.41 0.05 -25.58
CA ASN A 227 7.69 0.64 -25.17
C ASN A 227 7.58 1.44 -23.86
N LYS A 228 6.88 0.89 -22.86
CA LYS A 228 6.52 1.57 -21.61
C LYS A 228 6.55 0.62 -20.42
N TRP A 229 6.78 1.14 -19.23
CA TRP A 229 6.68 0.41 -17.94
C TRP A 229 5.42 0.79 -17.17
N ASP A 230 5.04 -0.07 -16.19
CA ASP A 230 3.79 0.03 -15.42
C ASP A 230 3.77 1.14 -14.35
N GLY A 231 4.70 2.07 -14.39
CA GLY A 231 4.71 3.27 -13.56
C GLY A 231 5.90 3.37 -12.59
N PRO A 232 5.98 4.49 -11.84
CA PRO A 232 7.17 4.89 -11.10
C PRO A 232 7.18 4.40 -9.64
N ARG A 233 6.46 3.33 -9.28
CA ARG A 233 6.35 2.87 -7.89
C ARG A 233 7.68 2.35 -7.35
N SER A 234 7.91 2.52 -6.03
CA SER A 234 9.01 1.86 -5.32
C SER A 234 8.82 0.35 -5.33
N LEU A 235 9.93 -0.37 -5.47
CA LEU A 235 9.97 -1.83 -5.62
C LEU A 235 10.44 -2.49 -4.32
N ALA A 236 9.67 -3.40 -3.78
CA ALA A 236 10.03 -4.22 -2.63
C ALA A 236 11.13 -5.23 -2.99
N VAL A 237 10.96 -5.86 -4.14
CA VAL A 237 11.96 -6.70 -4.80
C VAL A 237 12.13 -6.17 -6.21
N TYR A 238 13.34 -6.05 -6.69
CA TYR A 238 13.57 -5.64 -8.06
C TYR A 238 14.48 -6.64 -8.80
N VAL A 239 14.38 -6.63 -10.13
CA VAL A 239 15.27 -7.42 -10.99
C VAL A 239 16.39 -6.51 -11.47
N ASP A 240 17.61 -6.80 -11.04
CA ASP A 240 18.79 -6.10 -11.53
C ASP A 240 19.22 -6.72 -12.88
N TRP A 241 18.77 -6.08 -13.96
CA TRP A 241 19.08 -6.47 -15.33
C TRP A 241 20.42 -5.92 -15.78
N ASN A 242 21.27 -6.77 -16.37
CA ASN A 242 22.57 -6.39 -16.91
C ASN A 242 22.90 -7.23 -18.16
N ILE A 243 23.76 -6.71 -19.04
CA ILE A 243 24.34 -7.47 -20.14
C ILE A 243 25.72 -7.94 -19.72
N ILE A 244 25.96 -9.24 -19.78
CA ILE A 244 27.26 -9.88 -19.54
C ILE A 244 27.47 -10.84 -20.70
N ASP A 245 28.62 -10.75 -21.38
CA ASP A 245 28.99 -11.59 -22.54
C ASP A 245 27.90 -11.63 -23.63
N GLY A 246 27.29 -10.47 -23.90
CA GLY A 246 26.22 -10.32 -24.90
C GLY A 246 24.87 -10.90 -24.52
N LYS A 247 24.71 -11.42 -23.33
CA LYS A 247 23.47 -12.01 -22.79
C LYS A 247 22.82 -11.13 -21.73
N LEU A 248 21.48 -11.14 -21.67
CA LEU A 248 20.70 -10.44 -20.66
C LEU A 248 20.56 -11.30 -19.41
N HIS A 249 21.17 -10.86 -18.33
CA HIS A 249 21.10 -11.45 -16.99
C HIS A 249 20.10 -10.70 -16.12
N GLY A 250 19.31 -11.43 -15.35
CA GLY A 250 18.38 -10.88 -14.35
C GLY A 250 18.66 -11.46 -12.97
N LYS A 251 18.97 -10.61 -12.01
CA LYS A 251 19.20 -10.99 -10.61
C LYS A 251 18.14 -10.38 -9.71
N LEU A 252 17.45 -11.21 -8.93
CA LEU A 252 16.50 -10.74 -7.90
C LEU A 252 17.24 -10.14 -6.70
N ILE A 253 16.86 -8.92 -6.31
CA ILE A 253 17.45 -8.19 -5.18
C ILE A 253 16.39 -8.04 -4.08
N PHE A 254 16.68 -8.55 -2.88
CA PHE A 254 15.78 -8.65 -1.74
C PHE A 254 16.19 -7.78 -0.55
N ASP A 255 17.43 -7.35 -0.48
CA ASP A 255 18.06 -6.67 0.65
C ASP A 255 17.96 -5.14 0.62
N GLN A 256 17.34 -4.59 -0.41
CA GLN A 256 17.14 -3.15 -0.61
C GLN A 256 15.66 -2.80 -0.87
N PRO A 257 14.73 -3.20 0.01
CA PRO A 257 13.31 -3.00 -0.24
C PRO A 257 12.97 -1.52 -0.37
N LEU A 258 12.20 -1.19 -1.39
CA LEU A 258 11.68 0.16 -1.69
C LEU A 258 12.74 1.22 -2.06
N GLN A 259 14.02 0.84 -2.19
CA GLN A 259 15.12 1.75 -2.56
C GLN A 259 15.13 2.10 -4.05
N LYS A 260 14.68 1.18 -4.90
CA LYS A 260 14.60 1.36 -6.35
C LYS A 260 13.17 1.62 -6.79
N LYS A 261 13.03 2.36 -7.91
CA LYS A 261 11.73 2.69 -8.51
C LYS A 261 11.53 1.97 -9.83
N GLY A 262 10.28 1.62 -10.15
CA GLY A 262 9.92 1.01 -11.42
C GLY A 262 10.33 1.85 -12.64
N ALA A 263 10.27 3.19 -12.54
CA ALA A 263 10.73 4.06 -13.62
C ALA A 263 12.24 3.94 -13.86
N GLU A 264 13.07 3.94 -12.81
CA GLU A 264 14.52 3.78 -12.90
C GLU A 264 14.90 2.43 -13.54
N MET A 265 14.28 1.35 -13.07
CA MET A 265 14.51 0.01 -13.60
C MET A 265 13.99 -0.13 -15.03
N GLY A 266 12.89 0.54 -15.37
CA GLY A 266 12.32 0.57 -16.72
C GLY A 266 13.23 1.27 -17.73
N GLU A 267 13.79 2.44 -17.38
CA GLU A 267 14.76 3.15 -18.24
C GLU A 267 16.05 2.33 -18.42
N LYS A 268 16.56 1.73 -17.34
CA LYS A 268 17.73 0.84 -17.42
C LYS A 268 17.47 -0.30 -18.40
N LEU A 269 16.37 -1.05 -18.21
CA LEU A 269 16.03 -2.18 -19.08
C LEU A 269 15.85 -1.77 -20.54
N LYS A 270 15.15 -0.65 -20.79
CA LYS A 270 14.95 -0.11 -22.13
C LYS A 270 16.29 0.18 -22.82
N SER A 271 17.27 0.74 -22.10
CA SER A 271 18.62 0.96 -22.62
C SER A 271 19.34 -0.35 -22.95
N LEU A 272 19.23 -1.37 -22.08
CA LEU A 272 19.82 -2.69 -22.33
C LEU A 272 19.21 -3.37 -23.56
N LEU A 273 17.89 -3.33 -23.72
CA LEU A 273 17.20 -3.88 -24.90
C LEU A 273 17.64 -3.18 -26.21
N LYS A 274 17.82 -1.85 -26.15
CA LYS A 274 18.38 -1.09 -27.28
C LYS A 274 19.79 -1.56 -27.64
N THR A 275 20.65 -1.80 -26.66
CA THR A 275 22.00 -2.35 -26.87
C THR A 275 21.97 -3.72 -27.54
N LEU A 276 21.03 -4.58 -27.10
CA LEU A 276 20.78 -5.91 -27.68
C LEU A 276 20.02 -5.86 -29.04
N LYS A 277 19.63 -4.67 -29.50
CA LYS A 277 18.81 -4.45 -30.71
C LYS A 277 17.44 -5.15 -30.63
N ILE A 278 16.88 -5.31 -29.46
CA ILE A 278 15.57 -5.91 -29.21
C ILE A 278 14.49 -4.83 -29.14
N ASN A 279 13.40 -5.06 -29.84
CA ASN A 279 12.17 -4.23 -29.82
C ASN A 279 10.93 -5.10 -29.96
N ALA A 280 9.74 -4.50 -30.09
CA ALA A 280 8.47 -5.22 -30.15
C ALA A 280 8.37 -6.18 -31.38
N SER A 281 9.00 -5.85 -32.51
CA SER A 281 8.88 -6.65 -33.74
C SER A 281 9.75 -7.91 -33.71
N ASN A 282 10.90 -7.85 -33.05
CA ASN A 282 11.84 -8.98 -32.95
C ASN A 282 12.00 -9.47 -31.50
N PHE A 283 10.98 -9.28 -30.65
CA PHE A 283 11.06 -9.64 -29.22
C PHE A 283 11.36 -11.12 -28.98
N SER A 284 10.92 -12.01 -29.88
CA SER A 284 11.22 -13.45 -29.84
C SER A 284 12.72 -13.76 -29.86
N SER A 285 13.52 -12.95 -30.57
CA SER A 285 14.99 -13.10 -30.61
C SER A 285 15.66 -12.86 -29.25
N LEU A 286 14.96 -12.26 -28.29
CA LEU A 286 15.46 -12.14 -26.93
C LEU A 286 15.68 -13.51 -26.26
N LYS A 287 14.94 -14.56 -26.69
CA LYS A 287 15.07 -15.91 -26.14
C LYS A 287 16.50 -16.43 -26.22
N ASP A 288 17.17 -16.20 -27.37
CA ASP A 288 18.55 -16.62 -27.61
C ASP A 288 19.57 -15.75 -26.87
N LEU A 289 19.17 -14.56 -26.45
CA LEU A 289 19.99 -13.60 -25.70
C LEU A 289 19.77 -13.62 -24.19
N LEU A 290 18.88 -14.45 -23.67
CA LEU A 290 18.75 -14.65 -22.22
C LEU A 290 19.94 -15.47 -21.70
N ALA A 291 20.45 -15.07 -20.55
CA ALA A 291 21.44 -15.88 -19.83
C ALA A 291 20.80 -17.16 -19.29
N GLU A 292 21.62 -18.17 -19.08
CA GLU A 292 21.19 -19.39 -18.40
C GLU A 292 20.60 -19.07 -17.01
N GLY A 293 19.47 -19.72 -16.66
CA GLY A 293 18.77 -19.51 -15.40
C GLY A 293 17.79 -18.34 -15.39
N VAL A 294 17.74 -17.47 -16.40
CA VAL A 294 16.68 -16.47 -16.54
C VAL A 294 15.38 -17.17 -16.92
N SER A 295 14.41 -17.18 -16.00
CA SER A 295 13.13 -17.86 -16.20
C SER A 295 12.23 -17.07 -17.16
N TYR A 296 11.59 -17.77 -18.10
CA TYR A 296 10.64 -17.16 -19.04
C TYR A 296 9.38 -18.00 -19.20
N TYR A 297 8.33 -17.40 -19.76
CA TYR A 297 7.09 -18.03 -20.15
C TYR A 297 6.91 -17.90 -21.68
N ALA A 298 6.70 -19.03 -22.35
CA ALA A 298 6.30 -19.12 -23.76
C ALA A 298 5.35 -20.31 -23.90
N ASN A 299 4.29 -20.17 -24.71
CA ASN A 299 3.40 -21.27 -25.04
C ASN A 299 4.12 -22.27 -25.93
N GLU A 300 4.14 -23.54 -25.56
CA GLU A 300 4.79 -24.61 -26.36
C GLU A 300 4.02 -24.98 -27.62
N GLN A 301 2.78 -24.50 -27.81
CA GLN A 301 1.88 -24.92 -28.88
C GLN A 301 2.16 -24.31 -30.26
N ALA A 302 3.21 -23.48 -30.43
CA ALA A 302 3.52 -22.84 -31.72
C ALA A 302 4.53 -23.60 -32.62
N ASN A 303 5.05 -24.76 -32.20
CA ASN A 303 6.09 -25.47 -32.94
C ASN A 303 5.65 -26.77 -33.64
N GLU A 304 4.35 -27.10 -33.69
CA GLU A 304 3.85 -28.29 -34.40
C GLU A 304 3.09 -27.96 -35.69
N SER A 305 3.38 -26.82 -36.30
CA SER A 305 2.82 -26.47 -37.62
C SER A 305 3.92 -25.93 -38.54
N ASN A 306 4.79 -26.82 -39.01
CA ASN A 306 5.51 -26.71 -40.30
C ASN A 306 5.88 -28.11 -40.81
#